data_3c730197acba1eaa943a1016d5fec4ae
#
_entry.id   3c730197acba1eaa943a1016d5fec4ae
#
_cell.length_a   1.000
_cell.length_b   1.000
_cell.length_c   1.000
_cell.angle_alpha   90.00
_cell.angle_beta   90.00
_cell.angle_gamma   90.00
#
_symmetry.space_group_name_H-M   'P 1'
#
loop_
_entity.id
_entity.type
_entity.pdbx_description
1 polymer ?
#
loop_
_entity_poly.entity_id
_entity_poly.type
_entity_poly.pdbx_seq_one_letter_code
_entity_poly.pdbx_strand_id
1 'polypeptide(L)'
;MGQLGFFDADKRLAAISAKGDPLEMIDRVVPFERFRAEIEAVVLTPAEDKKSSAGRKPIDVIVMFRMLVLQSLYNLSDEQVEYQVSDRMSFTRFLRLGIEDRVPDGTTLWLFRETLGKAGLIERLFKRFSRHLEAKGYIARGGQMVDATIVPVPKQRNSREENEAVKAGTTPKEWQKNPAKNRQKDKDARWTKKHGKSFYGYKNHVNADAKHKLIRHYEVTDASVHDSRKFYGLLNKTNTSANVYADSAYRSAATEARLKMRGLRSRIHQRASRNHALSKAQENTNHQKSKVRARVEHVFGAQQTSPGGRIVRTIGIVRAKAKIGLQNLAYNIRRLVTLERMVAAA
;
A
#
# COMPACT_ATOMS: atom_id res chain seq x y z
N MET A 1 42.07 12.48 -15.16
CA MET A 1 40.86 12.76 -14.38
C MET A 1 40.46 14.21 -14.69
N GLY A 2 39.21 14.44 -15.09
CA GLY A 2 38.73 15.80 -15.36
C GLY A 2 38.61 16.59 -14.04
N GLN A 3 38.95 17.88 -14.11
CA GLN A 3 38.75 18.82 -13.02
C GLN A 3 37.23 18.99 -12.82
N LEU A 4 36.74 18.92 -11.57
CA LEU A 4 35.32 19.13 -11.24
C LEU A 4 34.93 20.56 -11.61
N GLY A 5 34.00 20.71 -12.54
CA GLY A 5 33.47 21.99 -12.97
C GLY A 5 32.20 22.38 -12.18
N PHE A 6 31.96 23.67 -12.04
CA PHE A 6 30.85 24.24 -11.30
C PHE A 6 29.46 23.71 -11.77
N PHE A 7 29.32 23.38 -13.06
CA PHE A 7 28.07 22.89 -13.65
C PHE A 7 28.00 21.36 -13.86
N ASP A 8 28.94 20.59 -13.32
CA ASP A 8 29.00 19.16 -13.59
C ASP A 8 27.80 18.38 -13.00
N ALA A 9 27.29 18.83 -11.85
CA ALA A 9 26.08 18.27 -11.25
C ALA A 9 24.86 18.48 -12.15
N ASP A 10 24.69 19.69 -12.69
CA ASP A 10 23.56 20.02 -13.57
C ASP A 10 23.62 19.25 -14.89
N LYS A 11 24.81 19.17 -15.49
CA LYS A 11 25.06 18.35 -16.69
C LYS A 11 24.74 16.87 -16.45
N ARG A 12 25.13 16.36 -15.27
CA ARG A 12 24.84 14.96 -14.89
C ARG A 12 23.35 14.74 -14.69
N LEU A 13 22.65 15.64 -14.01
CA LEU A 13 21.20 15.58 -13.84
C LEU A 13 20.46 15.68 -15.17
N ALA A 14 20.88 16.58 -16.08
CA ALA A 14 20.33 16.66 -17.42
C ALA A 14 20.52 15.35 -18.22
N ALA A 15 21.69 14.73 -18.12
CA ALA A 15 21.96 13.43 -18.75
C ALA A 15 21.09 12.29 -18.17
N ILE A 16 20.78 12.32 -16.87
CA ILE A 16 19.84 11.38 -16.22
C ILE A 16 18.41 11.60 -16.74
N SER A 17 17.97 12.87 -16.84
CA SER A 17 16.67 13.24 -17.39
C SER A 17 16.50 12.79 -18.83
N ALA A 18 17.52 12.98 -19.67
CA ALA A 18 17.51 12.54 -21.06
C ALA A 18 17.35 11.02 -21.22
N LYS A 19 17.76 10.24 -20.22
CA LYS A 19 17.54 8.78 -20.16
C LYS A 19 16.15 8.39 -19.62
N GLY A 20 15.33 9.35 -19.24
CA GLY A 20 13.96 9.12 -18.78
C GLY A 20 13.87 8.73 -17.30
N ASP A 21 14.29 9.62 -16.40
CA ASP A 21 14.14 9.42 -14.95
C ASP A 21 12.67 9.25 -14.55
N PRO A 22 12.25 8.09 -14.04
CA PRO A 22 10.85 7.87 -13.63
C PRO A 22 10.43 8.75 -12.46
N LEU A 23 11.34 9.23 -11.62
CA LEU A 23 11.04 10.07 -10.46
C LEU A 23 10.65 11.49 -10.87
N GLU A 24 11.19 12.02 -11.98
CA GLU A 24 10.75 13.31 -12.53
C GLU A 24 9.27 13.27 -12.96
N MET A 25 8.84 12.17 -13.57
CA MET A 25 7.43 12.01 -13.93
C MET A 25 6.54 11.96 -12.69
N ILE A 26 7.00 11.28 -11.63
CA ILE A 26 6.27 11.25 -10.36
C ILE A 26 6.18 12.66 -9.77
N ASP A 27 7.28 13.41 -9.71
CA ASP A 27 7.30 14.77 -9.15
C ASP A 27 6.39 15.74 -9.94
N ARG A 28 6.29 15.55 -11.27
CA ARG A 28 5.42 16.34 -12.14
C ARG A 28 3.93 16.08 -11.90
N VAL A 29 3.52 14.82 -11.68
CA VAL A 29 2.09 14.45 -11.62
C VAL A 29 1.53 14.38 -10.20
N VAL A 30 2.39 14.23 -9.19
CA VAL A 30 2.00 14.12 -7.77
C VAL A 30 2.21 15.46 -7.06
N PRO A 31 1.16 16.15 -6.64
CA PRO A 31 1.27 17.41 -5.92
C PRO A 31 1.58 17.16 -4.43
N PHE A 32 2.84 16.86 -4.11
CA PHE A 32 3.27 16.49 -2.75
C PHE A 32 2.88 17.53 -1.70
N GLU A 33 2.92 18.81 -2.03
CA GLU A 33 2.55 19.92 -1.11
C GLU A 33 1.11 19.81 -0.59
N ARG A 34 0.21 19.17 -1.34
CA ARG A 34 -1.17 18.96 -0.86
C ARG A 34 -1.28 18.06 0.38
N PHE A 35 -0.23 17.33 0.72
CA PHE A 35 -0.20 16.47 1.90
C PHE A 35 0.33 17.19 3.13
N ARG A 36 0.99 18.36 2.97
CA ARG A 36 1.72 19.09 4.02
C ARG A 36 0.86 19.31 5.26
N ALA A 37 -0.25 19.99 5.13
CA ALA A 37 -1.07 20.39 6.28
C ALA A 37 -1.54 19.18 7.12
N GLU A 38 -1.92 18.06 6.48
CA GLU A 38 -2.34 16.86 7.22
C GLU A 38 -1.18 16.18 7.93
N ILE A 39 0.04 16.24 7.38
CA ILE A 39 1.23 15.65 7.98
C ILE A 39 1.73 16.53 9.12
N GLU A 40 1.83 17.85 8.92
CA GLU A 40 2.25 18.80 9.94
C GLU A 40 1.37 18.74 11.18
N ALA A 41 0.06 18.66 11.01
CA ALA A 41 -0.90 18.54 12.10
C ALA A 41 -0.69 17.30 13.00
N VAL A 42 0.01 16.27 12.51
CA VAL A 42 0.30 15.03 13.25
C VAL A 42 1.73 14.99 13.78
N VAL A 43 2.67 15.58 13.04
CA VAL A 43 4.11 15.42 13.30
C VAL A 43 4.67 16.59 14.10
N LEU A 44 4.17 17.80 13.86
CA LEU A 44 4.68 18.99 14.50
C LEU A 44 3.91 19.28 15.79
N THR A 45 4.64 19.63 16.84
CA THR A 45 4.03 20.19 18.06
C THR A 45 3.47 21.58 17.75
N PRO A 46 2.19 21.86 18.07
CA PRO A 46 1.61 23.19 17.91
C PRO A 46 2.48 24.27 18.55
N ALA A 47 2.49 25.47 17.97
CA ALA A 47 3.34 26.56 18.46
C ALA A 47 3.05 26.91 19.92
N GLU A 48 1.79 26.83 20.32
CA GLU A 48 1.28 27.07 21.68
C GLU A 48 1.77 26.06 22.71
N ASP A 49 2.05 24.81 22.26
CA ASP A 49 2.52 23.72 23.14
C ASP A 49 4.06 23.63 23.21
N LYS A 50 4.78 24.48 22.48
CA LYS A 50 6.24 24.47 22.46
C LYS A 50 6.77 25.11 23.73
N LYS A 51 7.50 24.34 24.53
CA LYS A 51 8.16 24.84 25.77
C LYS A 51 9.30 25.82 25.48
N SER A 52 9.89 25.80 24.31
CA SER A 52 11.02 26.67 23.91
C SER A 52 11.14 26.67 22.38
N SER A 53 11.67 27.75 21.81
CA SER A 53 12.10 27.85 20.41
C SER A 53 13.51 27.30 20.18
N ALA A 54 14.22 26.94 21.26
CA ALA A 54 15.55 26.34 21.19
C ALA A 54 15.48 24.91 20.68
N GLY A 55 16.50 24.48 19.96
CA GLY A 55 16.62 23.13 19.44
C GLY A 55 16.75 23.05 17.91
N ARG A 56 17.03 21.84 17.42
CA ARG A 56 17.18 21.61 15.98
C ARG A 56 15.83 21.78 15.28
N LYS A 57 15.82 22.54 14.19
CA LYS A 57 14.63 22.68 13.34
C LYS A 57 14.17 21.30 12.84
N PRO A 58 12.86 21.01 12.85
CA PRO A 58 12.32 19.79 12.27
C PRO A 58 12.68 19.72 10.78
N ILE A 59 12.93 18.51 10.30
CA ILE A 59 13.11 18.25 8.88
C ILE A 59 11.75 18.49 8.19
N ASP A 60 11.80 19.04 6.98
CA ASP A 60 10.60 19.30 6.20
C ASP A 60 9.78 17.99 6.03
N VAL A 61 8.50 18.05 6.38
CA VAL A 61 7.62 16.88 6.38
C VAL A 61 7.38 16.30 4.98
N ILE A 62 7.51 17.13 3.93
CA ILE A 62 7.40 16.68 2.55
C ILE A 62 8.65 15.94 2.09
N VAL A 63 9.83 16.36 2.53
CA VAL A 63 11.07 15.59 2.34
C VAL A 63 10.92 14.20 2.96
N MET A 64 10.48 14.13 4.21
CA MET A 64 10.25 12.85 4.90
C MET A 64 9.19 11.98 4.21
N PHE A 65 8.11 12.58 3.76
CA PHE A 65 7.06 11.85 3.03
C PHE A 65 7.55 11.33 1.68
N ARG A 66 8.33 12.14 0.92
CA ARG A 66 8.98 11.68 -0.32
C ARG A 66 9.95 10.52 -0.07
N MET A 67 10.68 10.52 1.05
CA MET A 67 11.52 9.37 1.46
C MET A 67 10.68 8.10 1.68
N LEU A 68 9.52 8.18 2.34
CA LEU A 68 8.60 7.04 2.50
C LEU A 68 8.04 6.55 1.16
N VAL A 69 7.78 7.46 0.23
CA VAL A 69 7.37 7.11 -1.13
C VAL A 69 8.50 6.38 -1.87
N LEU A 70 9.75 6.88 -1.83
CA LEU A 70 10.92 6.17 -2.38
C LEU A 70 11.08 4.79 -1.76
N GLN A 71 11.00 4.70 -0.43
CA GLN A 71 11.07 3.43 0.29
C GLN A 71 10.05 2.41 -0.24
N SER A 72 8.82 2.87 -0.48
CA SER A 72 7.75 1.99 -0.96
C SER A 72 7.86 1.65 -2.44
N LEU A 73 8.36 2.59 -3.28
CA LEU A 73 8.58 2.40 -4.71
C LEU A 73 9.68 1.39 -4.99
N TYR A 74 10.74 1.39 -4.19
CA TYR A 74 11.94 0.56 -4.39
C TYR A 74 12.08 -0.53 -3.33
N ASN A 75 11.13 -0.62 -2.38
CA ASN A 75 11.10 -1.58 -1.27
C ASN A 75 12.41 -1.63 -0.48
N LEU A 76 12.90 -0.47 -0.07
CA LEU A 76 14.14 -0.30 0.67
C LEU A 76 13.92 -0.41 2.19
N SER A 77 14.96 -0.79 2.94
CA SER A 77 15.00 -0.61 4.40
C SER A 77 15.21 0.88 4.76
N ASP A 78 15.11 1.22 6.03
CA ASP A 78 15.29 2.60 6.48
C ASP A 78 16.72 3.07 6.21
N GLU A 79 17.71 2.24 6.51
CA GLU A 79 19.14 2.50 6.25
C GLU A 79 19.45 2.53 4.75
N GLN A 80 18.79 1.66 3.96
CA GLN A 80 18.98 1.66 2.51
C GLN A 80 18.42 2.93 1.86
N VAL A 81 17.32 3.50 2.35
CA VAL A 81 16.81 4.77 1.82
C VAL A 81 17.80 5.88 2.09
N GLU A 82 18.31 6.01 3.31
CA GLU A 82 19.33 6.99 3.69
C GLU A 82 20.56 6.88 2.77
N TYR A 83 21.13 5.67 2.64
CA TYR A 83 22.28 5.42 1.78
C TYR A 83 21.99 5.77 0.31
N GLN A 84 20.87 5.28 -0.24
CA GLN A 84 20.52 5.49 -1.64
C GLN A 84 20.22 6.95 -1.99
N VAL A 85 19.69 7.73 -1.04
CA VAL A 85 19.49 9.17 -1.23
C VAL A 85 20.83 9.88 -1.30
N SER A 86 21.82 9.48 -0.50
CA SER A 86 23.18 10.03 -0.53
C SER A 86 23.95 9.61 -1.79
N ASP A 87 23.72 8.41 -2.32
CA ASP A 87 24.44 7.83 -3.45
C ASP A 87 23.85 8.26 -4.81
N ARG A 88 22.53 8.46 -4.92
CA ARG A 88 21.84 8.67 -6.20
C ARG A 88 21.33 10.08 -6.37
N MET A 89 21.93 10.80 -7.30
CA MET A 89 21.49 12.17 -7.66
C MET A 89 20.01 12.27 -8.04
N SER A 90 19.42 11.24 -8.66
CA SER A 90 17.98 11.21 -8.97
C SER A 90 17.11 11.16 -7.70
N PHE A 91 17.56 10.48 -6.63
CA PHE A 91 16.86 10.42 -5.36
C PHE A 91 16.99 11.76 -4.61
N THR A 92 18.21 12.32 -4.54
CA THR A 92 18.47 13.63 -3.92
C THR A 92 17.62 14.71 -4.58
N ARG A 93 17.60 14.76 -5.92
CA ARG A 93 16.73 15.65 -6.70
C ARG A 93 15.26 15.44 -6.42
N PHE A 94 14.79 14.18 -6.36
CA PHE A 94 13.39 13.87 -6.05
C PHE A 94 12.99 14.35 -4.66
N LEU A 95 13.90 14.36 -3.69
CA LEU A 95 13.68 14.92 -2.36
C LEU A 95 13.77 16.45 -2.32
N ARG A 96 14.24 17.09 -3.41
CA ARG A 96 14.55 18.52 -3.49
C ARG A 96 15.63 18.94 -2.51
N LEU A 97 16.59 18.07 -2.26
CA LEU A 97 17.79 18.33 -1.48
C LEU A 97 18.90 18.80 -2.40
N GLY A 98 19.69 19.75 -1.93
CA GLY A 98 20.99 20.09 -2.54
C GLY A 98 22.04 19.02 -2.24
N ILE A 99 23.18 19.09 -2.90
CA ILE A 99 24.29 18.13 -2.71
C ILE A 99 24.86 18.23 -1.29
N GLU A 100 24.90 19.42 -0.74
CA GLU A 100 25.41 19.74 0.60
C GLU A 100 24.37 19.49 1.72
N ASP A 101 23.10 19.28 1.33
CA ASP A 101 22.04 19.12 2.33
C ASP A 101 22.16 17.79 3.06
N ARG A 102 21.95 17.82 4.35
CA ARG A 102 21.96 16.62 5.17
C ARG A 102 20.78 15.72 4.85
N VAL A 103 21.07 14.48 4.47
CA VAL A 103 20.06 13.44 4.29
C VAL A 103 19.52 13.00 5.67
N PRO A 104 18.19 12.90 5.84
CA PRO A 104 17.61 12.36 7.07
C PRO A 104 18.03 10.89 7.29
N ASP A 105 18.42 10.57 8.52
CA ASP A 105 18.86 9.22 8.88
C ASP A 105 17.70 8.22 8.98
N GLY A 106 18.03 6.92 8.90
CA GLY A 106 17.05 5.83 8.94
C GLY A 106 16.21 5.79 10.22
N THR A 107 16.78 6.20 11.38
CA THR A 107 16.04 6.26 12.66
C THR A 107 14.99 7.37 12.62
N THR A 108 15.33 8.53 12.07
CA THR A 108 14.39 9.64 11.86
C THR A 108 13.26 9.24 10.92
N LEU A 109 13.58 8.54 9.82
CA LEU A 109 12.57 8.03 8.88
C LEU A 109 11.65 7.00 9.54
N TRP A 110 12.22 6.09 10.35
CA TRP A 110 11.45 5.11 11.11
C TRP A 110 10.48 5.79 12.08
N LEU A 111 10.96 6.78 12.86
CA LEU A 111 10.14 7.52 13.83
C LEU A 111 9.00 8.28 13.14
N PHE A 112 9.29 8.92 12.02
CA PHE A 112 8.29 9.62 11.22
C PHE A 112 7.19 8.64 10.76
N ARG A 113 7.55 7.49 10.20
CA ARG A 113 6.59 6.46 9.79
C ARG A 113 5.77 5.91 10.95
N GLU A 114 6.38 5.70 12.12
CA GLU A 114 5.68 5.27 13.35
C GLU A 114 4.62 6.29 13.77
N THR A 115 4.98 7.57 13.74
CA THR A 115 4.06 8.67 14.09
C THR A 115 2.86 8.70 13.14
N LEU A 116 3.10 8.64 11.83
CA LEU A 116 2.02 8.59 10.83
C LEU A 116 1.14 7.34 10.99
N GLY A 117 1.76 6.18 11.26
CA GLY A 117 1.08 4.90 11.44
C GLY A 117 0.16 4.90 12.66
N LYS A 118 0.66 5.35 13.82
CA LYS A 118 -0.11 5.46 15.07
C LYS A 118 -1.30 6.41 14.94
N ALA A 119 -1.13 7.50 14.20
CA ALA A 119 -2.19 8.47 13.94
C ALA A 119 -3.19 8.02 12.85
N GLY A 120 -2.99 6.84 12.22
CA GLY A 120 -3.82 6.38 11.10
C GLY A 120 -3.77 7.29 9.87
N LEU A 121 -2.71 8.11 9.78
CA LEU A 121 -2.61 9.14 8.74
C LEU A 121 -2.40 8.56 7.35
N ILE A 122 -1.73 7.40 7.22
CA ILE A 122 -1.44 6.78 5.91
C ILE A 122 -2.73 6.53 5.11
N GLU A 123 -3.79 6.09 5.75
CA GLU A 123 -5.09 5.89 5.08
C GLU A 123 -5.71 7.23 4.64
N ARG A 124 -5.57 8.29 5.44
CA ARG A 124 -6.05 9.64 5.07
C ARG A 124 -5.28 10.19 3.86
N LEU A 125 -3.95 10.02 3.83
CA LEU A 125 -3.12 10.41 2.68
C LEU A 125 -3.50 9.64 1.41
N PHE A 126 -3.78 8.34 1.54
CA PHE A 126 -4.30 7.54 0.42
C PHE A 126 -5.65 8.09 -0.10
N LYS A 127 -6.58 8.39 0.79
CA LYS A 127 -7.89 9.00 0.41
C LYS A 127 -7.71 10.37 -0.22
N ARG A 128 -6.77 11.18 0.28
CA ARG A 128 -6.44 12.48 -0.31
C ARG A 128 -5.88 12.34 -1.73
N PHE A 129 -4.99 11.37 -1.94
CA PHE A 129 -4.48 11.08 -3.28
C PHE A 129 -5.59 10.57 -4.21
N SER A 130 -6.51 9.74 -3.72
CA SER A 130 -7.66 9.28 -4.51
C SER A 130 -8.54 10.44 -4.99
N ARG A 131 -8.79 11.44 -4.14
CA ARG A 131 -9.48 12.69 -4.54
C ARG A 131 -8.71 13.48 -5.60
N HIS A 132 -7.38 13.51 -5.52
CA HIS A 132 -6.56 14.12 -6.57
C HIS A 132 -6.70 13.38 -7.91
N LEU A 133 -6.71 12.04 -7.91
CA LEU A 133 -6.94 11.25 -9.11
C LEU A 133 -8.31 11.54 -9.74
N GLU A 134 -9.35 11.64 -8.92
CA GLU A 134 -10.71 11.97 -9.38
C GLU A 134 -10.78 13.37 -9.98
N ALA A 135 -10.15 14.35 -9.36
CA ALA A 135 -10.06 15.73 -9.87
C ALA A 135 -9.31 15.81 -11.21
N LYS A 136 -8.37 14.90 -11.48
CA LYS A 136 -7.69 14.75 -12.76
C LYS A 136 -8.51 13.97 -13.82
N GLY A 137 -9.75 13.59 -13.51
CA GLY A 137 -10.62 12.84 -14.42
C GLY A 137 -10.43 11.31 -14.37
N TYR A 138 -9.52 10.79 -13.54
CA TYR A 138 -9.38 9.37 -13.33
C TYR A 138 -10.42 8.86 -12.32
N ILE A 139 -11.70 9.08 -12.63
CA ILE A 139 -12.81 8.57 -11.83
C ILE A 139 -12.95 7.05 -11.96
N ALA A 140 -13.58 6.40 -10.98
CA ALA A 140 -13.80 4.96 -11.01
C ALA A 140 -14.74 4.56 -12.15
N ARG A 141 -14.27 3.70 -13.08
CA ARG A 141 -15.03 3.32 -14.30
C ARG A 141 -14.91 1.83 -14.63
N GLY A 142 -15.89 1.33 -15.38
CA GLY A 142 -15.89 -0.02 -15.97
C GLY A 142 -16.25 -1.14 -15.01
N GLY A 143 -16.69 -0.80 -13.82
CA GLY A 143 -16.95 -1.73 -12.73
C GLY A 143 -15.80 -1.80 -11.72
N GLN A 144 -16.00 -2.56 -10.67
CA GLN A 144 -15.07 -2.69 -9.57
C GLN A 144 -14.66 -4.14 -9.36
N MET A 145 -13.38 -4.36 -9.08
CA MET A 145 -12.79 -5.66 -8.84
C MET A 145 -12.39 -5.72 -7.37
N VAL A 146 -12.95 -6.68 -6.64
CA VAL A 146 -12.61 -6.91 -5.23
C VAL A 146 -11.85 -8.22 -5.11
N ASP A 147 -10.69 -8.15 -4.48
CA ASP A 147 -9.85 -9.32 -4.22
C ASP A 147 -8.95 -9.08 -3.00
N ALA A 148 -8.31 -10.14 -2.50
CA ALA A 148 -7.41 -10.08 -1.36
C ALA A 148 -6.11 -10.85 -1.63
N THR A 149 -5.01 -10.27 -1.21
CA THR A 149 -3.72 -10.95 -1.24
C THR A 149 -3.19 -11.16 0.17
N ILE A 150 -2.55 -12.31 0.39
CA ILE A 150 -1.84 -12.60 1.63
C ILE A 150 -0.50 -11.86 1.59
N VAL A 151 -0.21 -11.14 2.67
CA VAL A 151 1.05 -10.44 2.90
C VAL A 151 1.78 -11.19 4.02
N PRO A 152 2.75 -12.06 3.68
CA PRO A 152 3.45 -12.85 4.66
C PRO A 152 4.36 -11.99 5.55
N VAL A 153 4.53 -12.43 6.79
CA VAL A 153 5.54 -11.94 7.73
C VAL A 153 6.48 -13.08 8.10
N PRO A 154 7.66 -12.79 8.69
CA PRO A 154 8.55 -13.83 9.18
C PRO A 154 7.82 -14.78 10.14
N LYS A 155 7.89 -16.08 9.86
CA LYS A 155 7.24 -17.09 10.69
C LYS A 155 7.88 -17.12 12.07
N GLN A 156 7.03 -17.15 13.09
CA GLN A 156 7.45 -17.21 14.47
C GLN A 156 7.35 -18.64 15.00
N ARG A 157 8.35 -19.06 15.74
CA ARG A 157 8.31 -20.32 16.48
C ARG A 157 7.65 -20.07 17.83
N ASN A 158 6.38 -20.43 17.94
CA ASN A 158 5.60 -20.35 19.16
C ASN A 158 5.16 -21.75 19.57
N SER A 159 5.05 -22.01 20.88
CA SER A 159 4.41 -23.23 21.37
C SER A 159 2.90 -23.20 21.07
N ARG A 160 2.23 -24.33 21.32
CA ARG A 160 0.78 -24.43 21.15
C ARG A 160 0.06 -23.52 22.15
N GLU A 161 0.49 -23.51 23.39
CA GLU A 161 -0.05 -22.70 24.48
C GLU A 161 0.16 -21.19 24.19
N GLU A 162 1.37 -20.83 23.71
CA GLU A 162 1.66 -19.46 23.29
C GLU A 162 0.71 -19.01 22.16
N ASN A 163 0.45 -19.86 21.17
CA ASN A 163 -0.47 -19.56 20.07
C ASN A 163 -1.93 -19.44 20.54
N GLU A 164 -2.36 -20.26 21.48
CA GLU A 164 -3.70 -20.20 22.07
C GLU A 164 -3.90 -18.91 22.87
N ALA A 165 -2.93 -18.52 23.69
CA ALA A 165 -2.96 -17.25 24.41
C ALA A 165 -3.04 -16.04 23.46
N VAL A 166 -2.21 -16.05 22.40
CA VAL A 166 -2.24 -14.98 21.38
C VAL A 166 -3.58 -14.94 20.63
N LYS A 167 -4.20 -16.09 20.34
CA LYS A 167 -5.55 -16.15 19.75
C LYS A 167 -6.62 -15.59 20.69
N ALA A 168 -6.49 -15.84 21.98
CA ALA A 168 -7.36 -15.31 23.01
C ALA A 168 -7.13 -13.81 23.31
N GLY A 169 -6.19 -13.15 22.61
CA GLY A 169 -5.85 -11.75 22.82
C GLY A 169 -4.99 -11.48 24.06
N THR A 170 -4.45 -12.52 24.69
CA THR A 170 -3.62 -12.41 25.88
C THR A 170 -2.13 -12.56 25.54
N THR A 171 -1.27 -12.00 26.39
CA THR A 171 0.18 -12.17 26.24
C THR A 171 0.61 -13.40 27.05
N PRO A 172 1.30 -14.39 26.43
CA PRO A 172 1.82 -15.56 27.14
C PRO A 172 2.66 -15.16 28.37
N LYS A 173 2.48 -15.85 29.49
CA LYS A 173 3.16 -15.54 30.76
C LYS A 173 4.70 -15.50 30.62
N GLU A 174 5.27 -16.41 29.83
CA GLU A 174 6.70 -16.43 29.54
C GLU A 174 7.22 -15.20 28.79
N TRP A 175 6.39 -14.64 27.90
CA TRP A 175 6.75 -13.41 27.19
C TRP A 175 6.68 -12.19 28.10
N GLN A 176 5.76 -12.19 29.07
CA GLN A 176 5.68 -11.12 30.09
C GLN A 176 6.96 -11.09 30.95
N LYS A 177 7.52 -12.26 31.27
CA LYS A 177 8.78 -12.38 32.04
C LYS A 177 10.02 -12.00 31.20
N ASN A 178 9.93 -12.01 29.88
CA ASN A 178 11.02 -11.66 28.96
C ASN A 178 10.62 -10.53 28.00
N PRO A 179 10.82 -9.24 28.38
CA PRO A 179 10.44 -8.10 27.56
C PRO A 179 11.11 -8.08 26.17
N ALA A 180 12.35 -8.57 26.06
CA ALA A 180 13.06 -8.64 24.78
C ALA A 180 12.36 -9.62 23.81
N LYS A 181 12.04 -10.83 24.28
CA LYS A 181 11.25 -11.83 23.52
C LYS A 181 9.88 -11.26 23.14
N ASN A 182 9.19 -10.60 24.07
CA ASN A 182 7.87 -10.03 23.86
C ASN A 182 7.86 -8.97 22.75
N ARG A 183 8.88 -8.10 22.67
CA ARG A 183 9.00 -7.06 21.63
C ARG A 183 9.23 -7.63 20.23
N GLN A 184 9.81 -8.84 20.13
CA GLN A 184 10.08 -9.52 18.87
C GLN A 184 8.91 -10.36 18.35
N LYS A 185 7.83 -10.50 19.15
CA LYS A 185 6.66 -11.32 18.81
C LYS A 185 5.55 -10.49 18.21
N ASP A 186 5.10 -10.89 17.02
CA ASP A 186 3.90 -10.31 16.40
C ASP A 186 2.65 -10.99 16.97
N LYS A 187 1.87 -10.23 17.74
CA LYS A 187 0.65 -10.72 18.40
C LYS A 187 -0.59 -10.56 17.53
N ASP A 188 -0.48 -9.86 16.40
CA ASP A 188 -1.61 -9.55 15.54
C ASP A 188 -1.64 -10.43 14.30
N ALA A 189 -0.47 -10.87 13.80
CA ALA A 189 -0.38 -11.78 12.66
C ALA A 189 -1.03 -13.13 12.96
N ARG A 190 -1.68 -13.73 11.97
CA ARG A 190 -2.39 -15.01 12.09
C ARG A 190 -2.03 -15.95 10.96
N TRP A 191 -2.24 -17.24 11.23
CA TRP A 191 -2.14 -18.28 10.23
C TRP A 191 -3.39 -18.36 9.38
N THR A 192 -3.21 -18.61 8.10
CA THR A 192 -4.27 -18.95 7.14
C THR A 192 -3.80 -20.05 6.21
N LYS A 193 -4.74 -20.80 5.62
CA LYS A 193 -4.44 -21.86 4.67
C LYS A 193 -5.05 -21.51 3.31
N LYS A 194 -4.24 -21.56 2.24
CA LYS A 194 -4.70 -21.33 0.88
C LYS A 194 -4.04 -22.35 -0.05
N HIS A 195 -4.84 -23.06 -0.84
CA HIS A 195 -4.38 -24.11 -1.76
C HIS A 195 -3.44 -25.13 -1.08
N GLY A 196 -3.83 -25.65 0.09
CA GLY A 196 -3.04 -26.61 0.85
C GLY A 196 -1.81 -26.04 1.58
N LYS A 197 -1.36 -24.82 1.26
CA LYS A 197 -0.20 -24.17 1.88
C LYS A 197 -0.60 -23.26 3.04
N SER A 198 0.19 -23.29 4.13
CA SER A 198 -0.02 -22.45 5.30
C SER A 198 0.80 -21.15 5.19
N PHE A 199 0.16 -20.03 5.45
CA PHE A 199 0.75 -18.69 5.44
C PHE A 199 0.55 -18.04 6.80
N TYR A 200 1.54 -17.27 7.24
CA TYR A 200 1.49 -16.48 8.47
C TYR A 200 1.65 -15.01 8.13
N GLY A 201 0.74 -14.15 8.61
CA GLY A 201 0.82 -12.73 8.34
C GLY A 201 -0.51 -12.01 8.31
N TYR A 202 -0.64 -11.13 7.32
CA TYR A 202 -1.77 -10.23 7.12
C TYR A 202 -2.43 -10.44 5.74
N LYS A 203 -3.55 -9.79 5.52
CA LYS A 203 -4.20 -9.68 4.20
C LYS A 203 -4.35 -8.22 3.80
N ASN A 204 -4.09 -7.93 2.53
CA ASN A 204 -4.46 -6.68 1.88
C ASN A 204 -5.68 -6.94 1.01
N HIS A 205 -6.84 -6.47 1.47
CA HIS A 205 -8.08 -6.51 0.71
C HIS A 205 -8.17 -5.23 -0.10
N VAL A 206 -8.38 -5.32 -1.40
CA VAL A 206 -8.45 -4.15 -2.28
C VAL A 206 -9.72 -4.15 -3.13
N ASN A 207 -10.18 -2.95 -3.43
CA ASN A 207 -11.11 -2.67 -4.50
C ASN A 207 -10.40 -1.80 -5.52
N ALA A 208 -10.28 -2.29 -6.76
CA ALA A 208 -9.71 -1.53 -7.87
C ALA A 208 -10.76 -1.34 -8.98
N ASP A 209 -10.71 -0.19 -9.69
CA ASP A 209 -11.59 0.00 -10.83
C ASP A 209 -11.09 -0.77 -12.06
N ALA A 210 -12.02 -1.27 -12.88
CA ALA A 210 -11.68 -2.15 -14.00
C ALA A 210 -11.05 -1.39 -15.18
N LYS A 211 -11.30 -0.09 -15.35
CA LYS A 211 -10.76 0.69 -16.46
C LYS A 211 -9.33 1.14 -16.20
N HIS A 212 -9.10 1.87 -15.11
CA HIS A 212 -7.80 2.47 -14.82
C HIS A 212 -6.90 1.56 -13.99
N LYS A 213 -7.44 0.50 -13.36
CA LYS A 213 -6.75 -0.41 -12.44
C LYS A 213 -6.17 0.32 -11.22
N LEU A 214 -6.79 1.43 -10.80
CA LEU A 214 -6.44 2.18 -9.61
C LEU A 214 -7.12 1.56 -8.38
N ILE A 215 -6.38 1.41 -7.28
CA ILE A 215 -6.97 1.03 -6.00
C ILE A 215 -7.83 2.17 -5.51
N ARG A 216 -9.12 1.91 -5.25
CA ARG A 216 -10.09 2.90 -4.74
C ARG A 216 -10.27 2.82 -3.24
N HIS A 217 -10.34 1.59 -2.74
CA HIS A 217 -10.41 1.28 -1.32
C HIS A 217 -9.49 0.10 -1.00
N TYR A 218 -8.95 0.09 0.20
CA TYR A 218 -8.25 -1.06 0.74
C TYR A 218 -8.51 -1.19 2.24
N GLU A 219 -8.37 -2.40 2.75
CA GLU A 219 -8.38 -2.69 4.16
C GLU A 219 -7.34 -3.77 4.48
N VAL A 220 -6.62 -3.59 5.60
CA VAL A 220 -5.61 -4.55 6.05
C VAL A 220 -6.12 -5.25 7.30
N THR A 221 -6.11 -6.57 7.27
CA THR A 221 -6.50 -7.43 8.41
C THR A 221 -5.40 -8.45 8.70
N ASP A 222 -5.53 -9.17 9.81
CA ASP A 222 -4.78 -10.41 9.96
C ASP A 222 -5.21 -11.45 8.91
N ALA A 223 -4.35 -12.44 8.67
CA ALA A 223 -4.59 -13.40 7.58
C ALA A 223 -5.73 -14.38 7.84
N SER A 224 -6.22 -14.52 9.07
CA SER A 224 -7.32 -15.43 9.41
C SER A 224 -8.69 -14.89 9.01
N VAL A 225 -8.82 -13.57 8.84
CA VAL A 225 -10.09 -12.95 8.46
C VAL A 225 -10.52 -13.44 7.07
N HIS A 226 -11.73 -13.96 6.96
CA HIS A 226 -12.27 -14.40 5.68
C HIS A 226 -12.55 -13.21 4.77
N ASP A 227 -12.21 -13.32 3.49
CA ASP A 227 -12.25 -12.22 2.53
C ASP A 227 -13.65 -11.62 2.36
N SER A 228 -14.70 -12.44 2.45
CA SER A 228 -16.10 -12.00 2.37
C SER A 228 -16.53 -11.04 3.49
N ARG A 229 -15.86 -11.08 4.66
CA ARG A 229 -16.19 -10.17 5.77
C ARG A 229 -15.88 -8.71 5.45
N LYS A 230 -14.89 -8.47 4.57
CA LYS A 230 -14.46 -7.12 4.19
C LYS A 230 -15.07 -6.62 2.89
N PHE A 231 -15.76 -7.49 2.17
CA PHE A 231 -16.32 -7.24 0.84
C PHE A 231 -17.14 -5.95 0.75
N TYR A 232 -18.11 -5.79 1.63
CA TYR A 232 -19.05 -4.66 1.56
C TYR A 232 -18.43 -3.30 1.92
N GLY A 233 -17.46 -3.28 2.82
CA GLY A 233 -16.72 -2.08 3.21
C GLY A 233 -15.82 -1.56 2.11
N LEU A 234 -15.39 -2.44 1.20
CA LEU A 234 -14.54 -2.10 0.09
C LEU A 234 -15.30 -1.54 -1.12
N LEU A 235 -16.62 -1.76 -1.22
CA LEU A 235 -17.38 -1.37 -2.41
C LEU A 235 -17.38 0.15 -2.61
N ASN A 236 -16.97 0.57 -3.80
CA ASN A 236 -16.98 1.95 -4.22
C ASN A 236 -18.40 2.34 -4.67
N LYS A 237 -18.92 3.46 -4.13
CA LYS A 237 -20.25 3.97 -4.47
C LYS A 237 -20.24 4.90 -5.69
N THR A 238 -19.08 5.40 -6.10
CA THR A 238 -18.93 6.39 -7.17
C THR A 238 -18.48 5.79 -8.51
N ASN A 239 -18.39 4.45 -8.63
CA ASN A 239 -18.05 3.80 -9.88
C ASN A 239 -19.17 3.99 -10.91
N THR A 240 -18.83 4.44 -12.12
CA THR A 240 -19.81 4.68 -13.21
C THR A 240 -20.49 3.42 -13.73
N SER A 241 -20.04 2.23 -13.32
CA SER A 241 -20.65 0.94 -13.67
C SER A 241 -21.05 0.19 -12.41
N ALA A 242 -22.25 -0.35 -12.42
CA ALA A 242 -22.77 -1.17 -11.33
C ALA A 242 -22.10 -2.55 -11.20
N ASN A 243 -21.24 -2.97 -12.14
CA ASN A 243 -20.65 -4.31 -12.15
C ASN A 243 -19.63 -4.51 -11.01
N VAL A 244 -19.76 -5.60 -10.26
CA VAL A 244 -18.85 -5.99 -9.18
C VAL A 244 -18.26 -7.38 -9.47
N TYR A 245 -16.96 -7.42 -9.73
CA TYR A 245 -16.20 -8.63 -10.03
C TYR A 245 -15.46 -9.10 -8.79
N ALA A 246 -15.61 -10.39 -8.47
CA ALA A 246 -14.86 -11.05 -7.39
C ALA A 246 -14.78 -12.56 -7.69
N ASP A 247 -13.97 -13.29 -6.94
CA ASP A 247 -13.90 -14.73 -7.06
C ASP A 247 -15.12 -15.43 -6.41
N SER A 248 -15.21 -16.75 -6.59
CA SER A 248 -16.32 -17.55 -6.09
C SER A 248 -16.38 -17.61 -4.54
N ALA A 249 -15.32 -17.30 -3.83
CA ALA A 249 -15.29 -17.28 -2.36
C ALA A 249 -16.16 -16.14 -1.77
N TYR A 250 -16.43 -15.11 -2.56
CA TYR A 250 -17.32 -14.00 -2.16
C TYR A 250 -18.80 -14.29 -2.45
N ARG A 251 -19.12 -15.39 -3.15
CA ARG A 251 -20.49 -15.70 -3.57
C ARG A 251 -21.28 -16.35 -2.45
N SER A 252 -22.42 -15.77 -2.11
CA SER A 252 -23.47 -16.34 -1.26
C SER A 252 -24.81 -15.74 -1.63
N ALA A 253 -25.93 -16.39 -1.27
CA ALA A 253 -27.26 -15.83 -1.47
C ALA A 253 -27.40 -14.46 -0.81
N ALA A 254 -26.87 -14.29 0.41
CA ALA A 254 -26.86 -13.01 1.12
C ALA A 254 -26.05 -11.94 0.37
N THR A 255 -24.90 -12.30 -0.23
CA THR A 255 -24.10 -11.36 -1.02
C THR A 255 -24.85 -10.91 -2.26
N GLU A 256 -25.45 -11.82 -3.01
CA GLU A 256 -26.24 -11.51 -4.21
C GLU A 256 -27.42 -10.61 -3.90
N ALA A 257 -28.20 -10.93 -2.86
CA ALA A 257 -29.35 -10.11 -2.41
C ALA A 257 -28.89 -8.71 -2.00
N ARG A 258 -27.79 -8.60 -1.26
CA ARG A 258 -27.28 -7.31 -0.77
C ARG A 258 -26.69 -6.43 -1.89
N LEU A 259 -26.04 -7.03 -2.89
CA LEU A 259 -25.62 -6.31 -4.08
C LEU A 259 -26.82 -5.77 -4.86
N LYS A 260 -27.85 -6.60 -5.06
CA LYS A 260 -29.09 -6.20 -5.74
C LYS A 260 -29.79 -5.04 -5.03
N MET A 261 -29.93 -5.10 -3.69
CA MET A 261 -30.49 -4.00 -2.90
C MET A 261 -29.71 -2.67 -3.04
N ARG A 262 -28.42 -2.74 -3.33
CA ARG A 262 -27.55 -1.57 -3.56
C ARG A 262 -27.51 -1.10 -5.02
N GLY A 263 -28.31 -1.67 -5.90
CA GLY A 263 -28.30 -1.39 -7.33
C GLY A 263 -27.04 -1.88 -8.06
N LEU A 264 -26.29 -2.78 -7.44
CA LEU A 264 -25.06 -3.33 -8.01
C LEU A 264 -25.36 -4.66 -8.72
N ARG A 265 -24.63 -4.89 -9.83
CA ARG A 265 -24.73 -6.12 -10.62
C ARG A 265 -23.59 -7.06 -10.25
N SER A 266 -23.94 -8.22 -9.68
CA SER A 266 -22.97 -9.26 -9.38
C SER A 266 -22.34 -9.82 -10.65
N ARG A 267 -21.01 -9.75 -10.71
CA ARG A 267 -20.15 -10.47 -11.66
C ARG A 267 -19.22 -11.43 -10.93
N ILE A 268 -19.63 -11.84 -9.73
CA ILE A 268 -18.92 -12.84 -8.91
C ILE A 268 -18.97 -14.19 -9.66
N HIS A 269 -17.88 -14.95 -9.62
CA HIS A 269 -17.82 -16.26 -10.24
C HIS A 269 -18.84 -17.21 -9.62
N GLN A 270 -19.45 -18.03 -10.46
CA GLN A 270 -20.27 -19.14 -10.00
C GLN A 270 -19.37 -20.27 -9.49
N ARG A 271 -19.82 -20.98 -8.47
CA ARG A 271 -19.11 -22.08 -7.84
C ARG A 271 -19.89 -23.36 -8.03
N ALA A 272 -19.23 -24.44 -8.41
CA ALA A 272 -19.78 -25.78 -8.33
C ALA A 272 -20.12 -26.13 -6.88
N SER A 273 -21.21 -26.82 -6.65
CA SER A 273 -21.54 -27.44 -5.36
C SER A 273 -21.28 -28.96 -5.41
N ARG A 274 -21.34 -29.61 -4.25
CA ARG A 274 -20.98 -31.03 -4.11
C ARG A 274 -21.75 -31.93 -5.10
N ASN A 275 -22.99 -31.57 -5.45
CA ASN A 275 -23.86 -32.35 -6.28
C ASN A 275 -24.24 -31.69 -7.63
N HIS A 276 -23.68 -30.51 -7.91
CA HIS A 276 -23.98 -29.76 -9.13
C HIS A 276 -22.70 -29.17 -9.71
N ALA A 277 -22.21 -29.77 -10.78
CA ALA A 277 -21.14 -29.18 -11.59
C ALA A 277 -21.65 -27.92 -12.29
N LEU A 278 -20.73 -27.06 -12.72
CA LEU A 278 -21.09 -25.93 -13.55
C LEU A 278 -21.53 -26.39 -14.94
N SER A 279 -22.60 -25.80 -15.47
CA SER A 279 -22.96 -25.97 -16.87
C SER A 279 -21.96 -25.27 -17.78
N LYS A 280 -21.85 -25.72 -19.06
CA LYS A 280 -21.00 -25.05 -20.06
C LYS A 280 -21.28 -23.55 -20.19
N ALA A 281 -22.57 -23.15 -20.10
CA ALA A 281 -22.96 -21.74 -20.12
C ALA A 281 -22.42 -20.97 -18.89
N GLN A 282 -22.42 -21.57 -17.70
CA GLN A 282 -21.88 -21.01 -16.49
C GLN A 282 -20.34 -20.90 -16.54
N GLU A 283 -19.67 -21.91 -17.08
CA GLU A 283 -18.21 -21.90 -17.31
C GLU A 283 -17.81 -20.78 -18.28
N ASN A 284 -18.51 -20.65 -19.41
CA ASN A 284 -18.28 -19.58 -20.37
C ASN A 284 -18.51 -18.19 -19.73
N THR A 285 -19.57 -18.06 -18.92
CA THR A 285 -19.83 -16.84 -18.17
C THR A 285 -18.70 -16.53 -17.18
N ASN A 286 -18.21 -17.52 -16.45
CA ASN A 286 -17.07 -17.37 -15.55
C ASN A 286 -15.81 -16.98 -16.32
N HIS A 287 -15.56 -17.56 -17.49
CA HIS A 287 -14.43 -17.18 -18.34
C HIS A 287 -14.48 -15.72 -18.76
N GLN A 288 -15.63 -15.20 -19.17
CA GLN A 288 -15.79 -13.77 -19.48
C GLN A 288 -15.56 -12.87 -18.26
N LYS A 289 -16.06 -13.25 -17.09
CA LYS A 289 -15.81 -12.52 -15.84
C LYS A 289 -14.34 -12.54 -15.46
N SER A 290 -13.63 -13.66 -15.68
CA SER A 290 -12.20 -13.83 -15.42
C SER A 290 -11.36 -12.84 -16.23
N LYS A 291 -11.69 -12.54 -17.48
CA LYS A 291 -10.97 -11.56 -18.31
C LYS A 291 -10.91 -10.18 -17.69
N VAL A 292 -11.97 -9.79 -16.96
CA VAL A 292 -11.99 -8.52 -16.24
C VAL A 292 -11.31 -8.64 -14.88
N ARG A 293 -11.64 -9.70 -14.12
CA ARG A 293 -11.09 -9.92 -12.78
C ARG A 293 -9.56 -10.05 -12.78
N ALA A 294 -8.99 -10.72 -13.77
CA ALA A 294 -7.54 -10.87 -13.92
C ALA A 294 -6.79 -9.54 -13.93
N ARG A 295 -7.47 -8.43 -14.22
CA ARG A 295 -6.86 -7.10 -14.14
C ARG A 295 -6.46 -6.70 -12.72
N VAL A 296 -7.06 -7.29 -11.66
CA VAL A 296 -6.63 -7.06 -10.28
C VAL A 296 -5.28 -7.69 -9.99
N GLU A 297 -4.90 -8.72 -10.74
CA GLU A 297 -3.58 -9.35 -10.64
C GLU A 297 -2.45 -8.36 -10.98
N HIS A 298 -2.72 -7.36 -11.84
CA HIS A 298 -1.76 -6.27 -12.07
C HIS A 298 -1.47 -5.46 -10.79
N VAL A 299 -2.47 -5.30 -9.92
CA VAL A 299 -2.28 -4.60 -8.63
C VAL A 299 -1.32 -5.40 -7.75
N PHE A 300 -1.63 -6.68 -7.58
CA PHE A 300 -0.82 -7.55 -6.73
C PHE A 300 0.53 -7.91 -7.36
N GLY A 301 0.57 -8.12 -8.67
CA GLY A 301 1.80 -8.38 -9.42
C GLY A 301 2.79 -7.25 -9.29
N ALA A 302 2.35 -6.00 -9.48
CA ALA A 302 3.22 -4.84 -9.32
C ALA A 302 3.79 -4.69 -7.90
N GLN A 303 3.04 -5.13 -6.88
CA GLN A 303 3.53 -5.15 -5.49
C GLN A 303 4.51 -6.30 -5.22
N GLN A 304 4.43 -7.39 -6.00
CA GLN A 304 5.30 -8.56 -5.85
C GLN A 304 6.63 -8.44 -6.55
N THR A 305 6.63 -7.81 -7.74
CA THR A 305 7.83 -7.63 -8.56
C THR A 305 8.74 -6.51 -8.04
N SER A 306 8.30 -5.75 -7.03
CA SER A 306 9.19 -4.82 -6.33
C SER A 306 10.34 -5.60 -5.67
N PRO A 307 11.58 -5.11 -5.75
CA PRO A 307 12.73 -5.76 -5.13
C PRO A 307 12.45 -6.09 -3.65
N GLY A 308 12.81 -7.30 -3.20
CA GLY A 308 12.58 -7.76 -1.82
C GLY A 308 11.21 -8.41 -1.54
N GLY A 309 10.30 -8.49 -2.53
CA GLY A 309 9.07 -9.27 -2.46
C GLY A 309 8.02 -8.74 -1.47
N ARG A 310 7.06 -9.62 -1.14
CA ARG A 310 5.85 -9.31 -0.35
C ARG A 310 6.03 -9.28 1.15
N ILE A 311 7.19 -9.66 1.69
CA ILE A 311 7.33 -9.87 3.13
C ILE A 311 7.34 -8.54 3.87
N VAL A 312 6.37 -8.34 4.76
CA VAL A 312 6.37 -7.24 5.71
C VAL A 312 7.13 -7.69 6.97
N ARG A 313 8.25 -7.02 7.25
CA ARG A 313 9.13 -7.35 8.39
C ARG A 313 8.84 -6.51 9.64
N THR A 314 7.74 -5.77 9.64
CA THR A 314 7.30 -5.00 10.81
C THR A 314 6.44 -5.85 11.72
N ILE A 315 6.44 -5.56 13.01
CA ILE A 315 5.67 -6.26 14.05
C ILE A 315 4.42 -5.45 14.39
N GLY A 316 3.28 -6.12 14.39
CA GLY A 316 1.99 -5.57 14.78
C GLY A 316 1.18 -4.95 13.65
N ILE A 317 -0.14 -4.99 13.81
CA ILE A 317 -1.11 -4.59 12.78
C ILE A 317 -1.00 -3.10 12.39
N VAL A 318 -0.65 -2.22 13.32
CA VAL A 318 -0.53 -0.77 13.04
C VAL A 318 0.59 -0.52 12.04
N ARG A 319 1.75 -1.13 12.25
CA ARG A 319 2.90 -1.03 11.34
C ARG A 319 2.64 -1.73 10.01
N ALA A 320 1.97 -2.89 10.05
CA ALA A 320 1.57 -3.61 8.84
C ALA A 320 0.60 -2.75 8.00
N LYS A 321 -0.40 -2.11 8.61
CA LYS A 321 -1.31 -1.16 7.94
C LYS A 321 -0.56 0.00 7.31
N ALA A 322 0.40 0.59 8.02
CA ALA A 322 1.21 1.69 7.49
C ALA A 322 2.04 1.24 6.28
N LYS A 323 2.76 0.11 6.38
CA LYS A 323 3.60 -0.40 5.28
C LYS A 323 2.76 -0.78 4.06
N ILE A 324 1.69 -1.53 4.24
CA ILE A 324 0.81 -1.97 3.15
C ILE A 324 0.07 -0.77 2.54
N GLY A 325 -0.36 0.19 3.36
CA GLY A 325 -1.00 1.42 2.89
C GLY A 325 -0.09 2.27 2.02
N LEU A 326 1.19 2.41 2.41
CA LEU A 326 2.20 3.09 1.60
C LEU A 326 2.49 2.33 0.30
N GLN A 327 2.50 1.00 0.31
CA GLN A 327 2.63 0.19 -0.92
C GLN A 327 1.44 0.40 -1.87
N ASN A 328 0.21 0.46 -1.34
CA ASN A 328 -0.99 0.75 -2.12
C ASN A 328 -0.94 2.17 -2.71
N LEU A 329 -0.47 3.15 -1.95
CA LEU A 329 -0.26 4.53 -2.42
C LEU A 329 0.81 4.59 -3.52
N ALA A 330 1.96 3.96 -3.31
CA ALA A 330 3.04 3.88 -4.29
C ALA A 330 2.60 3.20 -5.59
N TYR A 331 1.77 2.15 -5.50
CA TYR A 331 1.14 1.54 -6.66
C TYR A 331 0.29 2.54 -7.44
N ASN A 332 -0.59 3.27 -6.77
CA ASN A 332 -1.45 4.27 -7.41
C ASN A 332 -0.64 5.42 -8.03
N ILE A 333 0.45 5.84 -7.40
CA ILE A 333 1.39 6.83 -7.95
C ILE A 333 2.01 6.33 -9.27
N ARG A 334 2.58 5.12 -9.27
CA ARG A 334 3.13 4.50 -10.49
C ARG A 334 2.06 4.35 -11.59
N ARG A 335 0.85 3.96 -11.18
CA ARG A 335 -0.25 3.78 -12.11
C ARG A 335 -0.69 5.10 -12.73
N LEU A 336 -0.73 6.19 -11.96
CA LEU A 336 -1.00 7.53 -12.49
C LEU A 336 0.03 7.91 -13.55
N VAL A 337 1.33 7.75 -13.28
CA VAL A 337 2.39 8.02 -14.28
C VAL A 337 2.16 7.22 -15.57
N THR A 338 1.78 5.94 -15.44
CA THR A 338 1.48 5.12 -16.63
C THR A 338 0.28 5.67 -17.42
N LEU A 339 -0.77 6.08 -16.71
CA LEU A 339 -1.98 6.62 -17.35
C LEU A 339 -1.70 7.96 -18.04
N GLU A 340 -0.92 8.85 -17.41
CA GLU A 340 -0.51 10.13 -18.01
C GLU A 340 0.34 9.91 -19.27
N ARG A 341 1.26 8.93 -19.26
CA ARG A 341 2.03 8.56 -20.46
C ARG A 341 1.13 8.04 -21.60
N MET A 342 0.12 7.25 -21.27
CA MET A 342 -0.82 6.74 -22.27
C MET A 342 -1.67 7.85 -22.88
N VAL A 343 -2.04 8.86 -22.10
CA VAL A 343 -2.78 10.04 -22.61
C VAL A 343 -1.86 10.90 -23.49
N ALA A 344 -0.61 11.09 -23.12
CA ALA A 344 0.35 11.86 -23.90
C ALA A 344 0.76 11.18 -25.23
N ALA A 345 0.57 9.86 -25.33
CA ALA A 345 0.91 9.08 -26.54
C ALA A 345 -0.31 8.84 -27.46
N ALA A 346 -1.52 9.25 -27.07
CA ALA A 346 -2.78 9.11 -27.82
C ALA A 346 -3.14 10.40 -28.56
#